data_b8548e025fa3d1ac64939d68e3cc70a7
#
_entry.id   b8548e025fa3d1ac64939d68e3cc70a7
#
_cell.length_a   1.000
_cell.length_b   1.000
_cell.length_c   1.000
_cell.angle_alpha   90.00
_cell.angle_beta   90.00
_cell.angle_gamma   90.00
#
_symmetry.space_group_name_H-M   'P 1'
#
loop_
_entity.id
_entity.type
_entity.pdbx_description
1 polymer ?
#
loop_
_entity_poly.entity_id
_entity_poly.type
_entity_poly.pdbx_seq_one_letter_code
_entity_poly.pdbx_strand_id
1 'polypeptide(L)'
;MSRESDPIVRDQPPEMPSEGGPLAEYRGALPPAPDWFPDAVATPYETHRIEVLGAEVSYQRWGKRGAPGLLFVHGNGAHAHWWDFIAPYFAEQYNVAALTFSGMGESAWRETYDMATFSAEQVAVAQDAGLFDGPRKPVIVAHSFGGFVTLVTGAEHGERFEGMVIVDSPVNPPERPNQGPSRAGRPHKVYADLAAALSRFRLAPPQLCENHFAMDYIARWSLKRAEGGWTWKFDPTIWTRFEPGRDGGELLKAAKCRVAIIRGEESALMPDEVRDYMRGLLGHQVPFVSIPHARHHVMLDQPIAFISALRMLLAEWDHSDPHRRV
;
A
#
# COMPACT_ATOMS: atom_id res chain seq x y z
N MET A 1 19.59 -22.26 41.78
CA MET A 1 20.26 -21.27 40.95
C MET A 1 19.28 -20.85 39.87
N SER A 2 18.54 -19.79 40.17
CA SER A 2 17.56 -19.16 39.26
C SER A 2 18.33 -18.22 38.36
N ARG A 3 18.24 -18.41 37.04
CA ARG A 3 18.73 -17.45 36.04
C ARG A 3 17.73 -16.31 35.99
N GLU A 4 18.10 -15.16 36.52
CA GLU A 4 17.44 -13.90 36.24
C GLU A 4 17.58 -13.62 34.73
N SER A 5 16.47 -13.45 34.05
CA SER A 5 16.43 -12.96 32.66
C SER A 5 16.65 -11.46 32.69
N ASP A 6 17.75 -11.01 32.05
CA ASP A 6 17.99 -9.59 31.81
C ASP A 6 16.80 -8.96 31.09
N PRO A 7 16.39 -7.73 31.48
CA PRO A 7 15.31 -7.04 30.81
C PRO A 7 15.75 -6.69 29.39
N ILE A 8 14.94 -7.09 28.40
CA ILE A 8 15.11 -6.68 27.01
C ILE A 8 15.07 -5.14 26.97
N VAL A 9 16.22 -4.54 26.74
CA VAL A 9 16.32 -3.11 26.46
C VAL A 9 15.55 -2.85 25.16
N ARG A 10 14.39 -2.23 25.28
CA ARG A 10 13.67 -1.73 24.10
C ARG A 10 14.50 -0.61 23.52
N ASP A 11 15.11 -0.85 22.37
CA ASP A 11 15.80 0.19 21.61
C ASP A 11 14.86 1.39 21.44
N GLN A 12 15.36 2.57 21.81
CA GLN A 12 14.69 3.82 21.51
C GLN A 12 14.57 3.94 19.98
N PRO A 13 13.45 4.48 19.45
CA PRO A 13 13.36 4.70 18.03
C PRO A 13 14.58 5.51 17.56
N PRO A 14 15.23 5.09 16.46
CA PRO A 14 16.45 5.75 16.01
C PRO A 14 16.19 7.22 15.77
N GLU A 15 17.07 8.08 16.26
CA GLU A 15 17.00 9.52 16.02
C GLU A 15 17.08 9.78 14.52
N MET A 16 16.01 10.35 13.98
CA MET A 16 15.98 10.79 12.58
C MET A 16 16.99 11.94 12.42
N PRO A 17 17.84 11.94 11.37
CA PRO A 17 18.79 13.01 11.13
C PRO A 17 18.10 14.37 11.17
N SER A 18 18.61 15.29 11.97
CA SER A 18 18.04 16.63 12.21
C SER A 18 18.09 17.53 10.96
N GLU A 19 18.97 17.24 10.02
CA GLU A 19 19.16 18.00 8.77
C GLU A 19 19.05 17.09 7.54
N GLY A 20 17.92 17.19 6.81
CA GLY A 20 17.64 16.45 5.60
C GLY A 20 16.96 15.08 5.84
N GLY A 21 16.40 14.49 4.78
CA GLY A 21 15.84 13.14 4.76
C GLY A 21 16.86 12.08 4.37
N PRO A 22 16.45 10.80 4.36
CA PRO A 22 17.34 9.69 4.02
C PRO A 22 17.96 9.82 2.62
N LEU A 23 17.34 10.55 1.71
CA LEU A 23 17.87 10.78 0.36
C LEU A 23 18.76 12.02 0.23
N ALA A 24 19.00 12.78 1.31
CA ALA A 24 19.77 14.02 1.26
C ALA A 24 21.25 13.79 0.88
N GLU A 25 21.82 12.68 1.34
CA GLU A 25 23.23 12.32 1.08
C GLU A 25 23.52 12.12 -0.42
N TYR A 26 22.52 11.65 -1.20
CA TYR A 26 22.69 11.39 -2.64
C TYR A 26 22.67 12.65 -3.50
N ARG A 27 22.26 13.81 -2.98
CA ARG A 27 22.25 15.12 -3.69
C ARG A 27 21.58 15.04 -5.07
N GLY A 28 20.52 14.22 -5.20
CA GLY A 28 19.79 14.01 -6.44
C GLY A 28 20.38 12.93 -7.37
N ALA A 29 21.52 12.34 -7.04
CA ALA A 29 22.01 11.13 -7.72
C ALA A 29 21.16 9.91 -7.33
N LEU A 30 21.22 8.86 -8.16
CA LEU A 30 20.54 7.60 -7.88
C LEU A 30 21.31 6.80 -6.81
N PRO A 31 20.66 6.32 -5.76
CA PRO A 31 21.27 5.38 -4.83
C PRO A 31 21.68 4.08 -5.52
N PRO A 32 22.72 3.37 -5.04
CA PRO A 32 23.05 2.03 -5.51
C PRO A 32 21.86 1.08 -5.34
N ALA A 33 21.58 0.28 -6.36
CA ALA A 33 20.48 -0.68 -6.37
C ALA A 33 21.00 -2.10 -6.70
N PRO A 34 20.37 -3.16 -6.15
CA PRO A 34 20.65 -4.53 -6.57
C PRO A 34 20.13 -4.77 -8.01
N ASP A 35 20.75 -5.69 -8.74
CA ASP A 35 20.48 -5.95 -10.15
C ASP A 35 19.01 -6.21 -10.49
N TRP A 36 18.28 -6.89 -9.60
CA TRP A 36 16.86 -7.20 -9.80
C TRP A 36 15.96 -5.95 -9.89
N PHE A 37 16.36 -4.84 -9.25
CA PHE A 37 15.49 -3.67 -9.13
C PHE A 37 15.36 -2.87 -10.44
N PRO A 38 16.45 -2.49 -11.14
CA PRO A 38 16.33 -1.84 -12.45
C PRO A 38 15.60 -2.71 -13.47
N ASP A 39 15.78 -4.05 -13.44
CA ASP A 39 15.06 -4.97 -14.33
C ASP A 39 13.56 -4.95 -14.05
N ALA A 40 13.17 -4.95 -12.78
CA ALA A 40 11.77 -4.92 -12.38
C ALA A 40 11.09 -3.61 -12.83
N VAL A 41 11.68 -2.46 -12.52
CA VAL A 41 11.07 -1.15 -12.85
C VAL A 41 11.13 -0.83 -14.36
N ALA A 42 11.99 -1.51 -15.13
CA ALA A 42 12.03 -1.41 -16.57
C ALA A 42 10.96 -2.26 -17.28
N THR A 43 10.26 -3.13 -16.55
CA THR A 43 9.19 -3.96 -17.13
C THR A 43 8.08 -3.08 -17.70
N PRO A 44 7.73 -3.21 -18.99
CA PRO A 44 6.71 -2.37 -19.63
C PRO A 44 5.35 -2.53 -18.98
N TYR A 45 4.63 -1.43 -18.84
CA TYR A 45 3.25 -1.36 -18.39
C TYR A 45 2.44 -0.37 -19.25
N GLU A 46 1.13 -0.52 -19.18
CA GLU A 46 0.19 0.44 -19.77
C GLU A 46 -0.28 1.41 -18.69
N THR A 47 -0.41 2.70 -19.03
CA THR A 47 -1.03 3.71 -18.16
C THR A 47 -2.42 4.03 -18.68
N HIS A 48 -3.39 3.99 -17.80
CA HIS A 48 -4.78 4.27 -18.10
C HIS A 48 -5.34 5.37 -17.19
N ARG A 49 -6.41 6.00 -17.64
CA ARG A 49 -7.16 7.01 -16.89
C ARG A 49 -8.64 6.80 -17.12
N ILE A 50 -9.40 6.80 -16.05
CA ILE A 50 -10.86 6.64 -16.08
C ILE A 50 -11.52 7.72 -15.24
N GLU A 51 -12.72 8.10 -15.59
CA GLU A 51 -13.53 8.97 -14.76
C GLU A 51 -14.32 8.16 -13.74
N VAL A 52 -14.18 8.48 -12.46
CA VAL A 52 -14.92 7.87 -11.37
C VAL A 52 -15.54 8.96 -10.51
N LEU A 53 -16.88 9.03 -10.46
CA LEU A 53 -17.62 10.00 -9.66
C LEU A 53 -17.09 11.45 -9.85
N GLY A 54 -16.90 11.85 -11.11
CA GLY A 54 -16.51 13.23 -11.48
C GLY A 54 -15.03 13.56 -11.27
N ALA A 55 -14.15 12.58 -11.05
CA ALA A 55 -12.72 12.80 -11.03
C ALA A 55 -11.96 11.74 -11.83
N GLU A 56 -10.90 12.17 -12.51
CA GLU A 56 -10.00 11.28 -13.25
C GLU A 56 -9.12 10.49 -12.28
N VAL A 57 -9.16 9.16 -12.40
CA VAL A 57 -8.36 8.19 -11.63
C VAL A 57 -7.38 7.52 -12.57
N SER A 58 -6.09 7.56 -12.25
CA SER A 58 -5.03 6.93 -13.00
C SER A 58 -4.70 5.54 -12.44
N TYR A 59 -4.35 4.60 -13.32
CA TYR A 59 -3.82 3.31 -12.92
C TYR A 59 -2.82 2.78 -13.95
N GLN A 60 -1.98 1.85 -13.51
CA GLN A 60 -1.03 1.12 -14.34
C GLN A 60 -1.50 -0.32 -14.50
N ARG A 61 -1.15 -0.97 -15.62
CA ARG A 61 -1.51 -2.35 -15.91
C ARG A 61 -0.33 -3.13 -16.49
N TRP A 62 -0.13 -4.34 -15.97
CA TRP A 62 0.84 -5.33 -16.45
C TRP A 62 0.13 -6.64 -16.79
N GLY A 63 0.79 -7.48 -17.57
CA GLY A 63 0.32 -8.81 -17.89
C GLY A 63 -0.77 -8.83 -18.95
N LYS A 64 -1.45 -9.97 -19.07
CA LYS A 64 -2.39 -10.24 -20.17
C LYS A 64 -3.83 -10.15 -19.68
N ARG A 65 -4.69 -9.41 -20.38
CA ARG A 65 -6.15 -9.45 -20.16
C ARG A 65 -6.67 -10.88 -20.30
N GLY A 66 -7.64 -11.25 -19.45
CA GLY A 66 -8.20 -12.60 -19.39
C GLY A 66 -7.40 -13.57 -18.50
N ALA A 67 -6.22 -13.20 -18.00
CA ALA A 67 -5.58 -13.89 -16.90
C ALA A 67 -6.29 -13.55 -15.56
N PRO A 68 -6.08 -14.33 -14.47
CA PRO A 68 -6.63 -14.00 -13.15
C PRO A 68 -6.27 -12.57 -12.73
N GLY A 69 -7.24 -11.82 -12.19
CA GLY A 69 -7.05 -10.42 -11.84
C GLY A 69 -6.32 -10.21 -10.51
N LEU A 70 -5.43 -9.22 -10.45
CA LEU A 70 -4.74 -8.80 -9.23
C LEU A 70 -4.70 -7.27 -9.17
N LEU A 71 -5.32 -6.68 -8.14
CA LEU A 71 -5.34 -5.24 -7.93
C LEU A 71 -4.43 -4.85 -6.77
N PHE A 72 -3.40 -4.05 -7.04
CA PHE A 72 -2.57 -3.42 -6.01
C PHE A 72 -3.09 -2.04 -5.63
N VAL A 73 -3.15 -1.78 -4.33
CA VAL A 73 -3.69 -0.55 -3.74
C VAL A 73 -2.68 0.04 -2.77
N HIS A 74 -2.30 1.28 -3.00
CA HIS A 74 -1.28 1.97 -2.22
C HIS A 74 -1.80 2.59 -0.91
N GLY A 75 -0.87 3.01 -0.04
CA GLY A 75 -1.15 3.70 1.22
C GLY A 75 -1.37 5.21 1.06
N ASN A 76 -1.47 5.90 2.21
CA ASN A 76 -1.67 7.33 2.27
C ASN A 76 -0.53 8.12 1.59
N GLY A 77 -0.89 9.07 0.73
CA GLY A 77 0.06 9.95 0.03
C GLY A 77 0.99 9.25 -0.97
N ALA A 78 0.77 7.95 -1.19
CA ALA A 78 1.49 7.13 -2.16
C ALA A 78 0.81 7.19 -3.55
N HIS A 79 1.17 6.29 -4.45
CA HIS A 79 0.67 6.20 -5.83
C HIS A 79 1.01 4.83 -6.43
N ALA A 80 0.52 4.52 -7.64
CA ALA A 80 0.71 3.23 -8.31
C ALA A 80 2.17 2.81 -8.45
N HIS A 81 3.09 3.76 -8.65
CA HIS A 81 4.54 3.48 -8.80
C HIS A 81 5.22 2.86 -7.54
N TRP A 82 4.52 2.77 -6.41
CA TRP A 82 4.98 1.98 -5.27
C TRP A 82 4.98 0.48 -5.57
N TRP A 83 4.32 0.07 -6.65
CA TRP A 83 4.18 -1.32 -7.06
C TRP A 83 5.03 -1.68 -8.29
N ASP A 84 5.75 -0.73 -8.92
CA ASP A 84 6.51 -0.95 -10.15
C ASP A 84 7.62 -2.00 -10.01
N PHE A 85 8.16 -2.19 -8.82
CA PHE A 85 9.16 -3.21 -8.51
C PHE A 85 8.58 -4.47 -7.84
N ILE A 86 7.25 -4.56 -7.73
CA ILE A 86 6.51 -5.71 -7.17
C ILE A 86 5.60 -6.34 -8.24
N ALA A 87 4.78 -5.52 -8.91
CA ALA A 87 3.77 -5.97 -9.87
C ALA A 87 4.33 -6.84 -11.01
N PRO A 88 5.51 -6.55 -11.59
CA PRO A 88 6.09 -7.35 -12.67
C PRO A 88 6.27 -8.83 -12.34
N TYR A 89 6.53 -9.15 -11.07
CA TYR A 89 6.70 -10.55 -10.63
C TYR A 89 5.41 -11.38 -10.68
N PHE A 90 4.27 -10.75 -10.92
CA PHE A 90 2.96 -11.39 -11.06
C PHE A 90 2.43 -11.34 -12.50
N ALA A 91 3.02 -10.51 -13.36
CA ALA A 91 2.51 -10.19 -14.69
C ALA A 91 2.48 -11.37 -15.67
N GLU A 92 3.30 -12.40 -15.46
CA GLU A 92 3.29 -13.62 -16.28
C GLU A 92 2.01 -14.45 -16.06
N GLN A 93 1.49 -14.49 -14.83
CA GLN A 93 0.38 -15.35 -14.42
C GLN A 93 -0.92 -14.59 -14.21
N TYR A 94 -0.85 -13.26 -14.00
CA TYR A 94 -1.98 -12.42 -13.65
C TYR A 94 -2.14 -11.24 -14.62
N ASN A 95 -3.37 -10.79 -14.76
CA ASN A 95 -3.68 -9.44 -15.22
C ASN A 95 -3.60 -8.53 -13.99
N VAL A 96 -2.55 -7.72 -13.93
CA VAL A 96 -2.22 -6.91 -12.74
C VAL A 96 -2.57 -5.46 -12.99
N ALA A 97 -3.26 -4.81 -12.06
CA ALA A 97 -3.43 -3.36 -12.05
C ALA A 97 -2.94 -2.76 -10.73
N ALA A 98 -2.42 -1.54 -10.78
CA ALA A 98 -2.10 -0.73 -9.62
C ALA A 98 -2.76 0.64 -9.76
N LEU A 99 -3.72 0.94 -8.89
CA LEU A 99 -4.44 2.21 -8.94
C LEU A 99 -3.67 3.33 -8.21
N THR A 100 -3.95 4.56 -8.60
CA THR A 100 -3.62 5.77 -7.84
C THR A 100 -4.92 6.43 -7.42
N PHE A 101 -5.19 6.51 -6.12
CA PHE A 101 -6.39 7.16 -5.60
C PHE A 101 -6.47 8.64 -5.97
N SER A 102 -7.68 9.15 -6.15
CA SER A 102 -7.91 10.59 -6.29
C SER A 102 -7.28 11.38 -5.13
N GLY A 103 -6.77 12.57 -5.43
CA GLY A 103 -6.00 13.38 -4.48
C GLY A 103 -4.54 12.96 -4.31
N MET A 104 -4.08 11.91 -5.01
CA MET A 104 -2.72 11.36 -4.89
C MET A 104 -2.12 11.13 -6.28
N GLY A 105 -0.77 11.17 -6.38
CA GLY A 105 -0.02 10.89 -7.60
C GLY A 105 -0.55 11.60 -8.85
N GLU A 106 -0.88 10.82 -9.88
CA GLU A 106 -1.33 11.31 -11.18
C GLU A 106 -2.86 11.49 -11.27
N SER A 107 -3.62 11.12 -10.24
CA SER A 107 -5.07 11.23 -10.22
C SER A 107 -5.53 12.65 -9.86
N ALA A 108 -6.72 13.02 -10.32
CA ALA A 108 -7.31 14.32 -10.05
C ALA A 108 -7.63 14.52 -8.56
N TRP A 109 -7.68 15.77 -8.13
CA TRP A 109 -8.10 16.13 -6.79
C TRP A 109 -9.63 16.30 -6.74
N ARG A 110 -10.21 16.07 -5.54
CA ARG A 110 -11.66 16.23 -5.29
C ARG A 110 -11.93 17.35 -4.31
N GLU A 111 -13.16 17.83 -4.29
CA GLU A 111 -13.62 18.77 -3.27
C GLU A 111 -13.77 18.10 -1.90
N THR A 112 -14.22 16.85 -1.87
CA THR A 112 -14.38 16.03 -0.67
C THR A 112 -13.83 14.63 -0.91
N TYR A 113 -13.44 13.95 0.15
CA TYR A 113 -12.92 12.59 0.13
C TYR A 113 -13.61 11.76 1.20
N ASP A 114 -13.96 10.53 0.88
CA ASP A 114 -14.53 9.54 1.80
C ASP A 114 -14.14 8.12 1.40
N MET A 115 -14.36 7.17 2.31
CA MET A 115 -14.03 5.77 2.09
C MET A 115 -14.88 5.12 0.99
N ALA A 116 -16.13 5.52 0.83
CA ALA A 116 -17.03 4.96 -0.19
C ALA A 116 -16.57 5.38 -1.60
N THR A 117 -16.17 6.65 -1.77
CA THR A 117 -15.60 7.16 -3.03
C THR A 117 -14.33 6.39 -3.40
N PHE A 118 -13.40 6.20 -2.47
CA PHE A 118 -12.18 5.44 -2.72
C PHE A 118 -12.47 3.94 -2.99
N SER A 119 -13.46 3.35 -2.33
CA SER A 119 -13.93 1.99 -2.63
C SER A 119 -14.48 1.89 -4.05
N ALA A 120 -15.27 2.88 -4.49
CA ALA A 120 -15.78 2.95 -5.86
C ALA A 120 -14.64 3.05 -6.90
N GLU A 121 -13.55 3.78 -6.58
CA GLU A 121 -12.35 3.85 -7.43
C GLU A 121 -11.68 2.47 -7.57
N GLN A 122 -11.56 1.69 -6.50
CA GLN A 122 -11.03 0.31 -6.57
C GLN A 122 -11.86 -0.56 -7.50
N VAL A 123 -13.19 -0.53 -7.35
CA VAL A 123 -14.11 -1.34 -8.15
C VAL A 123 -14.08 -0.91 -9.62
N ALA A 124 -14.10 0.40 -9.89
CA ALA A 124 -14.07 0.95 -11.24
C ALA A 124 -12.76 0.62 -11.97
N VAL A 125 -11.62 0.78 -11.31
CA VAL A 125 -10.30 0.39 -11.88
C VAL A 125 -10.25 -1.12 -12.12
N ALA A 126 -10.70 -1.95 -11.19
CA ALA A 126 -10.75 -3.40 -11.40
C ALA A 126 -11.59 -3.78 -12.61
N GLN A 127 -12.72 -3.07 -12.85
CA GLN A 127 -13.59 -3.30 -14.00
C GLN A 127 -12.93 -2.86 -15.31
N ASP A 128 -12.40 -1.65 -15.39
CA ASP A 128 -11.80 -1.08 -16.61
C ASP A 128 -10.52 -1.82 -17.01
N ALA A 129 -9.70 -2.20 -16.02
CA ALA A 129 -8.50 -3.02 -16.24
C ALA A 129 -8.82 -4.45 -16.70
N GLY A 130 -10.11 -4.85 -16.73
CA GLY A 130 -10.53 -6.20 -17.12
C GLY A 130 -10.11 -7.28 -16.13
N LEU A 131 -10.01 -6.94 -14.83
CA LEU A 131 -9.60 -7.91 -13.80
C LEU A 131 -10.68 -8.97 -13.55
N PHE A 132 -11.94 -8.67 -13.90
CA PHE A 132 -13.05 -9.61 -13.79
C PHE A 132 -13.21 -10.52 -15.02
N ASP A 133 -12.41 -10.33 -16.09
CA ASP A 133 -12.51 -11.08 -17.33
C ASP A 133 -11.75 -12.42 -17.28
N GLY A 134 -11.06 -12.68 -16.18
CA GLY A 134 -10.28 -13.90 -15.96
C GLY A 134 -11.14 -15.10 -15.56
N PRO A 135 -10.52 -16.30 -15.44
CA PRO A 135 -11.23 -17.54 -15.10
C PRO A 135 -11.72 -17.58 -13.64
N ARG A 136 -11.35 -16.61 -12.83
CA ARG A 136 -11.75 -16.47 -11.42
C ARG A 136 -11.85 -15.00 -11.02
N LYS A 137 -12.49 -14.75 -9.88
CA LYS A 137 -12.61 -13.42 -9.32
C LYS A 137 -11.22 -12.85 -8.97
N PRO A 138 -11.00 -11.54 -9.11
CA PRO A 138 -9.71 -10.93 -8.79
C PRO A 138 -9.45 -10.89 -7.29
N VAL A 139 -8.16 -10.74 -6.94
CA VAL A 139 -7.69 -10.49 -5.57
C VAL A 139 -7.26 -9.03 -5.45
N ILE A 140 -7.58 -8.39 -4.31
CA ILE A 140 -7.07 -7.07 -3.95
C ILE A 140 -5.91 -7.23 -2.97
N VAL A 141 -4.80 -6.53 -3.21
CA VAL A 141 -3.64 -6.43 -2.31
C VAL A 141 -3.47 -4.98 -1.91
N ALA A 142 -3.70 -4.65 -0.65
CA ALA A 142 -3.85 -3.26 -0.23
C ALA A 142 -3.01 -2.93 0.99
N HIS A 143 -2.18 -1.88 0.87
CA HIS A 143 -1.27 -1.43 1.92
C HIS A 143 -1.85 -0.25 2.71
N SER A 144 -1.72 -0.30 4.06
CA SER A 144 -1.95 0.84 4.95
C SER A 144 -3.34 1.48 4.72
N PHE A 145 -3.42 2.76 4.37
CA PHE A 145 -4.67 3.46 4.06
C PHE A 145 -5.50 2.71 3.00
N GLY A 146 -4.86 2.21 1.94
CA GLY A 146 -5.53 1.39 0.94
C GLY A 146 -6.20 0.15 1.52
N GLY A 147 -5.63 -0.44 2.58
CA GLY A 147 -6.24 -1.55 3.29
C GLY A 147 -7.53 -1.14 4.00
N PHE A 148 -7.59 0.03 4.65
CA PHE A 148 -8.84 0.51 5.26
C PHE A 148 -9.94 0.74 4.22
N VAL A 149 -9.59 1.30 3.06
CA VAL A 149 -10.53 1.42 1.93
C VAL A 149 -10.98 0.03 1.47
N THR A 150 -10.04 -0.93 1.37
CA THR A 150 -10.34 -2.30 0.94
C THR A 150 -11.24 -3.05 1.92
N LEU A 151 -11.24 -2.72 3.23
CA LEU A 151 -12.23 -3.25 4.17
C LEU A 151 -13.64 -2.81 3.79
N VAL A 152 -13.84 -1.57 3.35
CA VAL A 152 -15.15 -1.11 2.83
C VAL A 152 -15.51 -1.88 1.56
N THR A 153 -14.58 -2.01 0.62
CA THR A 153 -14.78 -2.76 -0.62
C THR A 153 -15.13 -4.23 -0.32
N GLY A 154 -14.45 -4.86 0.64
CA GLY A 154 -14.72 -6.23 1.08
C GLY A 154 -16.09 -6.40 1.71
N ALA A 155 -16.56 -5.44 2.49
CA ALA A 155 -17.87 -5.48 3.13
C ALA A 155 -19.03 -5.19 2.14
N GLU A 156 -18.83 -4.28 1.19
CA GLU A 156 -19.89 -3.82 0.28
C GLU A 156 -19.90 -4.56 -1.06
N HIS A 157 -18.72 -4.91 -1.59
CA HIS A 157 -18.53 -5.50 -2.92
C HIS A 157 -17.73 -6.81 -2.89
N GLY A 158 -17.48 -7.39 -1.71
CA GLY A 158 -16.58 -8.53 -1.53
C GLY A 158 -16.98 -9.75 -2.35
N GLU A 159 -18.28 -9.97 -2.58
CA GLU A 159 -18.76 -11.07 -3.43
C GLU A 159 -18.25 -11.02 -4.88
N ARG A 160 -17.74 -9.89 -5.35
CA ARG A 160 -17.12 -9.73 -6.67
C ARG A 160 -15.65 -10.17 -6.69
N PHE A 161 -15.02 -10.30 -5.53
CA PHE A 161 -13.59 -10.59 -5.38
C PHE A 161 -13.39 -12.00 -4.81
N GLU A 162 -12.29 -12.65 -5.17
CA GLU A 162 -11.84 -13.90 -4.55
C GLU A 162 -11.42 -13.66 -3.09
N GLY A 163 -10.69 -12.57 -2.89
CA GLY A 163 -10.24 -12.19 -1.56
C GLY A 163 -9.49 -10.87 -1.54
N MET A 164 -9.13 -10.47 -0.31
CA MET A 164 -8.31 -9.30 -0.04
C MET A 164 -7.12 -9.67 0.85
N VAL A 165 -5.94 -9.23 0.45
CA VAL A 165 -4.70 -9.31 1.23
C VAL A 165 -4.44 -7.92 1.81
N ILE A 166 -4.64 -7.79 3.11
CA ILE A 166 -4.45 -6.53 3.85
C ILE A 166 -2.99 -6.47 4.34
N VAL A 167 -2.26 -5.47 3.85
CA VAL A 167 -0.83 -5.32 4.13
C VAL A 167 -0.62 -4.19 5.10
N ASP A 168 -0.25 -4.54 6.33
CA ASP A 168 0.10 -3.63 7.43
C ASP A 168 -0.93 -2.48 7.65
N SER A 169 -2.21 -2.85 7.67
CA SER A 169 -3.32 -1.92 7.92
C SER A 169 -3.99 -2.30 9.24
N PRO A 170 -3.64 -1.63 10.35
CA PRO A 170 -4.07 -2.04 11.69
C PRO A 170 -5.55 -1.77 11.93
N VAL A 171 -6.29 -2.78 12.32
CA VAL A 171 -7.59 -2.62 12.97
C VAL A 171 -7.34 -2.69 14.48
N ASN A 172 -7.37 -1.54 15.12
CA ASN A 172 -7.04 -1.41 16.53
C ASN A 172 -8.17 -1.92 17.43
N PRO A 173 -7.84 -2.53 18.60
CA PRO A 173 -8.83 -2.78 19.63
C PRO A 173 -9.42 -1.46 20.16
N PRO A 174 -10.64 -1.47 20.75
CA PRO A 174 -11.33 -0.26 21.19
C PRO A 174 -10.54 0.61 22.16
N GLU A 175 -9.68 0.00 22.96
CA GLU A 175 -8.84 0.66 23.97
C GLU A 175 -7.64 1.41 23.35
N ARG A 176 -7.31 1.10 22.11
CA ARG A 176 -6.22 1.73 21.37
C ARG A 176 -6.78 2.65 20.28
N PRO A 177 -6.92 3.95 20.54
CA PRO A 177 -7.52 4.87 19.56
C PRO A 177 -6.68 4.93 18.28
N ASN A 178 -7.36 5.01 17.16
CA ASN A 178 -6.71 5.24 15.87
C ASN A 178 -6.08 6.65 15.84
N GLN A 179 -4.78 6.72 15.68
CA GLN A 179 -4.09 7.96 15.37
C GLN A 179 -4.19 8.19 13.87
N GLY A 180 -5.26 8.84 13.45
CA GLY A 180 -5.44 9.25 12.05
C GLY A 180 -4.37 10.27 11.62
N PRO A 181 -4.21 10.48 10.30
CA PRO A 181 -3.32 11.51 9.78
C PRO A 181 -3.68 12.90 10.32
N SER A 182 -2.66 13.77 10.47
CA SER A 182 -2.90 15.16 10.88
C SER A 182 -3.85 15.84 9.90
N ARG A 183 -4.91 16.46 10.42
CA ARG A 183 -5.87 17.24 9.63
C ARG A 183 -5.39 18.66 9.31
N ALA A 184 -4.18 19.04 9.72
CA ALA A 184 -3.60 20.34 9.41
C ALA A 184 -3.07 20.36 7.97
N GLY A 185 -3.93 20.62 7.00
CA GLY A 185 -3.53 20.86 5.62
C GLY A 185 -2.68 22.13 5.52
N ARG A 186 -1.47 21.99 4.96
CA ARG A 186 -0.60 23.14 4.64
C ARG A 186 -0.25 23.07 3.16
N PRO A 187 -0.27 24.22 2.43
CA PRO A 187 0.17 24.24 1.04
C PRO A 187 1.55 23.62 0.88
N HIS A 188 1.75 22.90 -0.20
CA HIS A 188 3.06 22.34 -0.53
C HIS A 188 4.08 23.44 -0.77
N LYS A 189 5.29 23.19 -0.27
CA LYS A 189 6.45 24.01 -0.57
C LYS A 189 6.94 23.71 -1.99
N VAL A 190 7.38 24.75 -2.70
CA VAL A 190 8.13 24.61 -3.95
C VAL A 190 9.63 24.60 -3.63
N TYR A 191 10.34 23.62 -4.15
CA TYR A 191 11.79 23.44 -4.00
C TYR A 191 12.49 23.85 -5.27
N ALA A 192 13.61 24.58 -5.17
CA ALA A 192 14.31 25.15 -6.31
C ALA A 192 14.77 24.09 -7.34
N ASP A 193 15.17 22.93 -6.87
CA ASP A 193 15.63 21.82 -7.71
C ASP A 193 15.16 20.46 -7.18
N LEU A 194 15.40 19.42 -7.98
CA LEU A 194 15.01 18.05 -7.65
C LEU A 194 15.75 17.52 -6.41
N ALA A 195 17.04 17.84 -6.24
CA ALA A 195 17.84 17.37 -5.11
C ALA A 195 17.30 17.93 -3.79
N ALA A 196 16.94 19.24 -3.79
CA ALA A 196 16.31 19.89 -2.64
C ALA A 196 14.95 19.25 -2.30
N ALA A 197 14.13 18.89 -3.30
CA ALA A 197 12.87 18.21 -3.07
C ALA A 197 13.07 16.79 -2.50
N LEU A 198 13.94 15.98 -3.13
CA LEU A 198 14.25 14.61 -2.70
C LEU A 198 14.80 14.56 -1.28
N SER A 199 15.64 15.55 -0.89
CA SER A 199 16.16 15.65 0.48
C SER A 199 15.06 15.81 1.54
N ARG A 200 13.84 16.13 1.15
CA ARG A 200 12.70 16.29 2.05
C ARG A 200 11.74 15.10 2.04
N PHE A 201 11.99 14.11 1.19
CA PHE A 201 11.17 12.90 1.18
C PHE A 201 11.27 12.17 2.53
N ARG A 202 10.12 11.74 3.03
CA ARG A 202 9.96 10.99 4.27
C ARG A 202 8.84 9.97 4.10
N LEU A 203 9.07 8.80 4.61
CA LEU A 203 7.98 7.83 4.78
C LEU A 203 7.00 8.31 5.85
N ALA A 204 5.74 8.00 5.71
CA ALA A 204 4.68 8.31 6.68
C ALA A 204 3.84 7.04 6.97
N PRO A 205 3.92 6.51 8.20
CA PRO A 205 4.67 7.01 9.35
C PRO A 205 6.19 6.97 9.13
N PRO A 206 6.95 7.79 9.88
CA PRO A 206 8.41 7.76 9.81
C PRO A 206 8.94 6.39 10.22
N GLN A 207 9.85 5.85 9.43
CA GLN A 207 10.59 4.62 9.73
C GLN A 207 11.96 4.65 9.05
N LEU A 208 12.88 3.84 9.53
CA LEU A 208 14.10 3.54 8.80
C LEU A 208 13.75 2.62 7.62
N CYS A 209 14.44 2.81 6.51
CA CYS A 209 14.41 1.95 5.36
C CYS A 209 15.79 1.97 4.70
N GLU A 210 16.43 0.83 4.61
CA GLU A 210 17.78 0.70 4.04
C GLU A 210 17.77 0.68 2.51
N ASN A 211 16.63 0.38 1.89
CA ASN A 211 16.46 0.31 0.45
C ASN A 211 16.24 1.71 -0.15
N HIS A 212 17.29 2.56 -0.04
CA HIS A 212 17.24 3.94 -0.53
C HIS A 212 16.95 4.02 -2.03
N PHE A 213 17.32 3.00 -2.83
CA PHE A 213 16.99 2.92 -4.25
C PHE A 213 15.47 2.88 -4.51
N ALA A 214 14.73 2.11 -3.71
CA ALA A 214 13.28 2.05 -3.81
C ALA A 214 12.64 3.34 -3.29
N MET A 215 13.17 3.91 -2.20
CA MET A 215 12.72 5.20 -1.68
C MET A 215 12.94 6.34 -2.67
N ASP A 216 14.10 6.42 -3.32
CA ASP A 216 14.41 7.43 -4.33
C ASP A 216 13.47 7.29 -5.54
N TYR A 217 13.24 6.06 -5.97
CA TYR A 217 12.31 5.76 -7.07
C TYR A 217 10.91 6.32 -6.81
N ILE A 218 10.30 5.94 -5.70
CA ILE A 218 8.95 6.41 -5.34
C ILE A 218 8.92 7.92 -5.05
N ALA A 219 9.99 8.48 -4.47
CA ALA A 219 10.08 9.91 -4.21
C ALA A 219 10.08 10.74 -5.51
N ARG A 220 10.81 10.30 -6.54
CA ARG A 220 10.81 10.96 -7.86
C ARG A 220 9.43 10.94 -8.50
N TRP A 221 8.72 9.84 -8.42
CA TRP A 221 7.34 9.72 -8.90
C TRP A 221 6.34 10.53 -8.07
N SER A 222 6.64 10.82 -6.80
CA SER A 222 5.82 11.69 -5.93
C SER A 222 5.94 13.18 -6.24
N LEU A 223 6.89 13.59 -7.10
CA LEU A 223 7.20 14.98 -7.42
C LEU A 223 6.72 15.37 -8.82
N LYS A 224 6.34 16.64 -8.98
CA LYS A 224 6.02 17.27 -10.27
C LYS A 224 6.71 18.62 -10.39
N ARG A 225 6.89 19.06 -11.63
CA ARG A 225 7.31 20.43 -11.94
C ARG A 225 6.21 21.42 -11.49
N ALA A 226 6.63 22.54 -10.94
CA ALA A 226 5.82 23.67 -10.60
C ALA A 226 6.55 24.95 -11.01
N GLU A 227 5.84 26.07 -11.05
CA GLU A 227 6.50 27.36 -11.24
C GLU A 227 7.53 27.59 -10.11
N GLY A 228 8.77 27.89 -10.51
CA GLY A 228 9.89 28.06 -9.59
C GLY A 228 10.57 26.76 -9.12
N GLY A 229 10.19 25.58 -9.61
CA GLY A 229 10.92 24.35 -9.24
C GLY A 229 10.10 23.07 -9.20
N TRP A 230 10.09 22.37 -8.05
CA TRP A 230 9.48 21.08 -7.83
C TRP A 230 8.55 21.08 -6.62
N THR A 231 7.45 20.33 -6.68
CA THR A 231 6.50 20.17 -5.58
C THR A 231 5.92 18.76 -5.55
N TRP A 232 5.21 18.43 -4.46
CA TRP A 232 4.56 17.13 -4.29
C TRP A 232 3.27 17.03 -5.11
N LYS A 233 2.92 15.83 -5.56
CA LYS A 233 1.73 15.57 -6.36
C LYS A 233 0.45 15.42 -5.54
N PHE A 234 0.53 14.92 -4.29
CA PHE A 234 -0.68 14.66 -3.50
C PHE A 234 -1.36 15.96 -3.03
N ASP A 235 -2.64 15.89 -2.78
CA ASP A 235 -3.42 17.00 -2.23
C ASP A 235 -3.10 17.23 -0.74
N PRO A 236 -2.49 18.37 -0.38
CA PRO A 236 -2.09 18.60 1.01
C PRO A 236 -3.29 18.82 1.95
N THR A 237 -4.48 18.98 1.40
CA THR A 237 -5.71 19.24 2.15
C THR A 237 -6.66 18.05 2.20
N ILE A 238 -6.24 16.89 1.69
CA ILE A 238 -7.07 15.67 1.63
C ILE A 238 -7.71 15.35 3.00
N TRP A 239 -6.93 15.41 4.08
CA TRP A 239 -7.40 15.07 5.41
C TRP A 239 -8.24 16.15 6.08
N THR A 240 -8.17 17.41 5.62
CA THR A 240 -9.06 18.47 6.10
C THR A 240 -10.46 18.35 5.53
N ARG A 241 -10.56 17.69 4.37
CA ARG A 241 -11.79 17.48 3.60
C ARG A 241 -12.25 16.02 3.60
N PHE A 242 -11.63 15.19 4.44
CA PHE A 242 -11.95 13.78 4.56
C PHE A 242 -13.07 13.53 5.57
N GLU A 243 -14.11 12.85 5.15
CA GLU A 243 -15.20 12.39 6.00
C GLU A 243 -14.85 11.09 6.71
N PRO A 244 -15.08 10.99 8.04
CA PRO A 244 -14.82 9.77 8.79
C PRO A 244 -15.57 8.56 8.23
N GLY A 245 -14.88 7.41 8.19
CA GLY A 245 -15.47 6.15 7.77
C GLY A 245 -16.10 5.37 8.94
N ARG A 246 -16.55 4.15 8.61
CA ARG A 246 -17.07 3.16 9.55
C ARG A 246 -15.95 2.52 10.38
N ASP A 247 -16.34 1.84 11.47
CA ASP A 247 -15.41 1.08 12.29
C ASP A 247 -14.73 -0.06 11.51
N GLY A 248 -13.40 -0.14 11.61
CA GLY A 248 -12.62 -1.11 10.86
C GLY A 248 -12.86 -2.56 11.30
N GLY A 249 -13.15 -2.79 12.58
CA GLY A 249 -13.44 -4.12 13.12
C GLY A 249 -14.79 -4.65 12.62
N GLU A 250 -15.79 -3.78 12.50
CA GLU A 250 -17.09 -4.12 11.92
C GLU A 250 -16.95 -4.43 10.43
N LEU A 251 -16.18 -3.60 9.69
CA LEU A 251 -15.93 -3.83 8.27
C LEU A 251 -15.19 -5.15 8.03
N LEU A 252 -14.18 -5.44 8.85
CA LEU A 252 -13.40 -6.67 8.74
C LEU A 252 -14.27 -7.92 8.97
N LYS A 253 -15.19 -7.89 9.96
CA LYS A 253 -16.18 -8.96 10.19
C LYS A 253 -17.21 -9.09 9.09
N ALA A 254 -17.57 -7.98 8.44
CA ALA A 254 -18.57 -7.93 7.37
C ALA A 254 -18.00 -8.28 5.99
N ALA A 255 -16.72 -8.63 5.89
CA ALA A 255 -16.09 -8.99 4.62
C ALA A 255 -16.78 -10.18 3.96
N LYS A 256 -17.14 -10.03 2.68
CA LYS A 256 -17.85 -11.04 1.88
C LYS A 256 -16.91 -11.79 0.91
N CYS A 257 -15.64 -11.80 1.18
CA CYS A 257 -14.60 -12.50 0.45
C CYS A 257 -13.56 -13.05 1.41
N ARG A 258 -12.60 -13.85 0.89
CA ARG A 258 -11.49 -14.35 1.69
C ARG A 258 -10.63 -13.19 2.18
N VAL A 259 -10.02 -13.36 3.34
CA VAL A 259 -9.10 -12.37 3.93
C VAL A 259 -7.77 -13.03 4.22
N ALA A 260 -6.68 -12.33 3.96
CA ALA A 260 -5.36 -12.65 4.47
C ALA A 260 -4.68 -11.36 4.96
N ILE A 261 -3.80 -11.50 5.94
CA ILE A 261 -3.06 -10.38 6.51
C ILE A 261 -1.57 -10.61 6.30
N ILE A 262 -0.88 -9.59 5.78
CA ILE A 262 0.59 -9.52 5.81
C ILE A 262 0.97 -8.33 6.69
N ARG A 263 1.90 -8.50 7.63
CA ARG A 263 2.43 -7.41 8.44
C ARG A 263 3.94 -7.39 8.42
N GLY A 264 4.54 -6.24 8.70
CA GLY A 264 5.93 -6.17 9.13
C GLY A 264 6.07 -6.65 10.57
N GLU A 265 7.05 -7.51 10.85
CA GLU A 265 7.30 -8.01 12.21
C GLU A 265 7.63 -6.86 13.17
N GLU A 266 8.36 -5.85 12.68
CA GLU A 266 8.78 -4.66 13.41
C GLU A 266 7.83 -3.45 13.22
N SER A 267 6.62 -3.68 12.71
CA SER A 267 5.68 -2.58 12.48
C SER A 267 5.19 -1.97 13.80
N ALA A 268 5.46 -0.69 13.99
CA ALA A 268 4.94 0.06 15.13
C ALA A 268 3.41 0.26 15.08
N LEU A 269 2.81 0.20 13.88
CA LEU A 269 1.36 0.33 13.70
C LEU A 269 0.63 -0.98 13.98
N MET A 270 1.28 -2.12 13.75
CA MET A 270 0.67 -3.44 13.94
C MET A 270 1.48 -4.32 14.93
N PRO A 271 1.63 -3.90 16.19
CA PRO A 271 2.25 -4.72 17.22
C PRO A 271 1.42 -5.98 17.50
N ASP A 272 1.97 -6.89 18.28
CA ASP A 272 1.34 -8.18 18.56
C ASP A 272 -0.07 -8.08 19.14
N GLU A 273 -0.34 -7.07 19.98
CA GLU A 273 -1.68 -6.78 20.51
C GLU A 273 -2.71 -6.53 19.38
N VAL A 274 -2.35 -5.72 18.38
CA VAL A 274 -3.23 -5.44 17.23
C VAL A 274 -3.40 -6.68 16.35
N ARG A 275 -2.30 -7.40 16.11
CA ARG A 275 -2.35 -8.70 15.41
C ARG A 275 -3.30 -9.67 16.08
N ASP A 276 -3.20 -9.84 17.40
CA ASP A 276 -3.99 -10.81 18.15
C ASP A 276 -5.46 -10.40 18.21
N TYR A 277 -5.74 -9.10 18.33
CA TYR A 277 -7.09 -8.57 18.19
C TYR A 277 -7.69 -8.88 16.80
N MET A 278 -6.98 -8.57 15.72
CA MET A 278 -7.46 -8.88 14.36
C MET A 278 -7.65 -10.38 14.14
N ARG A 279 -6.78 -11.23 14.69
CA ARG A 279 -6.97 -12.69 14.68
C ARG A 279 -8.22 -13.11 15.43
N GLY A 280 -8.50 -12.47 16.56
CA GLY A 280 -9.74 -12.71 17.32
C GLY A 280 -11.00 -12.37 16.54
N LEU A 281 -10.97 -11.33 15.70
CA LEU A 281 -12.08 -10.93 14.83
C LEU A 281 -12.29 -11.89 13.66
N LEU A 282 -11.22 -12.40 13.06
CA LEU A 282 -11.22 -13.19 11.82
C LEU A 282 -11.26 -14.71 12.04
N GLY A 283 -10.86 -15.15 13.24
CA GLY A 283 -10.66 -16.58 13.55
C GLY A 283 -9.29 -17.11 13.10
N HIS A 284 -8.94 -18.30 13.62
CA HIS A 284 -7.60 -18.89 13.44
C HIS A 284 -7.31 -19.43 12.04
N GLN A 285 -8.33 -19.57 11.18
CA GLN A 285 -8.19 -20.12 9.84
C GLN A 285 -7.72 -19.08 8.81
N VAL A 286 -7.74 -17.80 9.16
CA VAL A 286 -7.30 -16.73 8.25
C VAL A 286 -5.76 -16.68 8.20
N PRO A 287 -5.14 -16.74 7.01
CA PRO A 287 -3.71 -16.60 6.86
C PRO A 287 -3.21 -15.27 7.43
N PHE A 288 -2.22 -15.37 8.30
CA PHE A 288 -1.58 -14.20 8.92
C PHE A 288 -0.06 -14.34 8.82
N VAL A 289 0.57 -13.55 7.95
CA VAL A 289 2.00 -13.64 7.63
C VAL A 289 2.72 -12.44 8.23
N SER A 290 3.75 -12.70 9.05
CA SER A 290 4.69 -11.67 9.52
C SER A 290 5.96 -11.73 8.69
N ILE A 291 6.38 -10.63 8.10
CA ILE A 291 7.63 -10.54 7.33
C ILE A 291 8.75 -10.09 8.28
N PRO A 292 9.78 -10.92 8.50
CA PRO A 292 10.89 -10.58 9.37
C PRO A 292 11.62 -9.32 8.91
N HIS A 293 12.09 -8.51 9.87
CA HIS A 293 12.85 -7.28 9.63
C HIS A 293 12.12 -6.24 8.76
N ALA A 294 10.82 -6.37 8.57
CA ALA A 294 9.99 -5.36 7.91
C ALA A 294 9.23 -4.53 8.95
N ARG A 295 9.15 -3.23 8.69
CA ARG A 295 8.32 -2.27 9.40
C ARG A 295 7.02 -2.04 8.62
N HIS A 296 6.38 -0.89 8.82
CA HIS A 296 5.10 -0.57 8.20
C HIS A 296 5.10 -0.66 6.66
N HIS A 297 6.15 -0.16 6.02
CA HIS A 297 6.26 -0.20 4.54
C HIS A 297 6.94 -1.50 4.08
N VAL A 298 6.26 -2.62 4.30
CA VAL A 298 6.76 -3.99 4.10
C VAL A 298 7.39 -4.19 2.72
N MET A 299 6.76 -3.66 1.66
CA MET A 299 7.25 -3.79 0.27
C MET A 299 8.51 -2.97 0.00
N LEU A 300 8.81 -1.96 0.84
CA LEU A 300 10.07 -1.21 0.76
C LEU A 300 11.17 -1.89 1.56
N ASP A 301 10.86 -2.37 2.77
CA ASP A 301 11.85 -2.98 3.65
C ASP A 301 12.30 -4.35 3.15
N GLN A 302 11.34 -5.21 2.75
CA GLN A 302 11.58 -6.60 2.38
C GLN A 302 10.83 -6.98 1.09
N PRO A 303 11.14 -6.37 -0.07
CA PRO A 303 10.38 -6.55 -1.31
C PRO A 303 10.32 -8.01 -1.77
N ILE A 304 11.42 -8.74 -1.75
CA ILE A 304 11.49 -10.13 -2.21
C ILE A 304 10.73 -11.07 -1.27
N ALA A 305 10.85 -10.86 0.05
CA ALA A 305 10.07 -11.64 1.03
C ALA A 305 8.57 -11.37 0.89
N PHE A 306 8.18 -10.11 0.66
CA PHE A 306 6.79 -9.74 0.39
C PHE A 306 6.24 -10.41 -0.87
N ILE A 307 6.98 -10.38 -1.99
CA ILE A 307 6.62 -11.07 -3.23
C ILE A 307 6.43 -12.58 -2.98
N SER A 308 7.36 -13.21 -2.25
CA SER A 308 7.31 -14.64 -1.95
C SER A 308 6.11 -15.00 -1.08
N ALA A 309 5.83 -14.22 -0.05
CA ALA A 309 4.67 -14.40 0.83
C ALA A 309 3.35 -14.24 0.07
N LEU A 310 3.24 -13.22 -0.78
CA LEU A 310 2.06 -13.00 -1.59
C LEU A 310 1.84 -14.12 -2.60
N ARG A 311 2.89 -14.60 -3.28
CA ARG A 311 2.79 -15.76 -4.17
C ARG A 311 2.31 -17.01 -3.45
N MET A 312 2.81 -17.26 -2.24
CA MET A 312 2.37 -18.40 -1.41
C MET A 312 0.87 -18.29 -1.07
N LEU A 313 0.40 -17.13 -0.64
CA LEU A 313 -1.02 -16.89 -0.33
C LEU A 313 -1.93 -17.09 -1.55
N LEU A 314 -1.53 -16.55 -2.69
CA LEU A 314 -2.28 -16.69 -3.93
C LEU A 314 -2.33 -18.16 -4.39
N ALA A 315 -1.23 -18.88 -4.30
CA ALA A 315 -1.16 -20.31 -4.63
C ALA A 315 -2.01 -21.16 -3.67
N GLU A 316 -2.00 -20.86 -2.37
CA GLU A 316 -2.86 -21.53 -1.38
C GLU A 316 -4.35 -21.33 -1.73
N TRP A 317 -4.74 -20.09 -2.04
CA TRP A 317 -6.12 -19.79 -2.42
C TRP A 317 -6.53 -20.50 -3.71
N ASP A 318 -5.60 -20.66 -4.65
CA ASP A 318 -5.83 -21.43 -5.87
C ASP A 318 -6.08 -22.92 -5.58
N HIS A 319 -5.30 -23.52 -4.66
CA HIS A 319 -5.40 -24.94 -4.33
C HIS A 319 -6.59 -25.27 -3.43
N SER A 320 -7.03 -24.31 -2.61
CA SER A 320 -8.15 -24.47 -1.68
C SER A 320 -9.50 -24.09 -2.28
N ASP A 321 -9.56 -23.71 -3.57
CA ASP A 321 -10.83 -23.48 -4.27
C ASP A 321 -11.58 -24.82 -4.48
N PRO A 322 -12.77 -24.98 -3.84
CA PRO A 322 -13.54 -26.22 -3.96
C PRO A 322 -14.04 -26.51 -5.39
N HIS A 323 -14.09 -25.50 -6.27
CA HIS A 323 -14.48 -25.66 -7.67
C HIS A 323 -13.34 -26.15 -8.58
N ARG A 324 -12.10 -26.22 -8.08
CA ARG A 324 -10.91 -26.73 -8.81
C ARG A 324 -10.56 -28.19 -8.57
N ARG A 325 -11.34 -28.91 -7.77
CA ARG A 325 -11.14 -30.37 -7.63
C ARG A 325 -11.70 -31.09 -8.87
N VAL A 326 -10.87 -31.16 -9.90
CA VAL A 326 -11.02 -32.09 -11.01
C VAL A 326 -10.17 -33.32 -10.75
#